data_e41dda298404bf6744f9e349eb4998f1
#
_entry.id   e41dda298404bf6744f9e349eb4998f1
#
_cell.length_a   1.000
_cell.length_b   1.000
_cell.length_c   1.000
_cell.angle_alpha   90.00
_cell.angle_beta   90.00
_cell.angle_gamma   90.00
#
_symmetry.space_group_name_H-M   'P 1'
#
loop_
_entity.id
_entity.type
_entity.pdbx_description
1 polymer ?
#
loop_
_entity_poly.entity_id
_entity_poly.type
_entity_poly.pdbx_seq_one_letter_code
_entity_poly.pdbx_strand_id
1 'polypeptide(L)'
;MLERNKIYCVDVMEGLKQLDDESVDLIITSPPYNKTGFNSYSVNGKRKGDIWSKAIMYGGNANLDNMPEDEYEKWQIEFLNECFRVLKKDGSMFYNHKVRVKKNKISFPLEWINQSKFITRQIIVWDRSSSMNMDKCRYIPSTEYIFWLIKERKNPRFKRDNNAQFIAEVWKFAPDKNNEHPAPFPITLPDNIIP
;
A
#
# COMPACT_ATOMS: atom_id res chain seq x y z
N MET A 1 13.78 21.59 -1.56
CA MET A 1 13.54 20.76 -2.76
C MET A 1 14.25 19.43 -2.56
N LEU A 2 13.58 18.32 -2.77
CA LEU A 2 14.20 17.00 -2.65
C LEU A 2 15.11 16.70 -3.85
N GLU A 3 16.28 16.13 -3.59
CA GLU A 3 17.24 15.77 -4.63
C GLU A 3 16.97 14.37 -5.19
N ARG A 4 17.30 14.15 -6.47
CA ARG A 4 17.16 12.83 -7.11
C ARG A 4 18.18 11.83 -6.55
N ASN A 5 17.86 10.54 -6.64
CA ASN A 5 18.71 9.42 -6.20
C ASN A 5 19.10 9.47 -4.71
N LYS A 6 18.21 10.02 -3.88
CA LYS A 6 18.38 10.05 -2.41
C LYS A 6 17.17 9.43 -1.72
N ILE A 7 17.43 8.87 -0.54
CA ILE A 7 16.40 8.35 0.36
C ILE A 7 16.20 9.38 1.46
N TYR A 8 14.94 9.70 1.73
CA TYR A 8 14.55 10.66 2.76
C TYR A 8 13.68 9.98 3.81
N CYS A 9 13.99 10.23 5.08
CA CYS A 9 13.19 9.80 6.21
C CYS A 9 12.38 11.00 6.71
N VAL A 10 11.22 11.23 6.09
CA VAL A 10 10.32 12.35 6.42
C VAL A 10 8.87 11.85 6.39
N ASP A 11 7.96 12.59 7.00
CA ASP A 11 6.53 12.38 6.79
C ASP A 11 6.18 12.51 5.30
N VAL A 12 5.39 11.58 4.79
CA VAL A 12 5.11 11.52 3.34
C VAL A 12 4.37 12.75 2.84
N MET A 13 3.45 13.33 3.63
CA MET A 13 2.72 14.53 3.24
C MET A 13 3.63 15.75 3.20
N GLU A 14 4.58 15.85 4.15
CA GLU A 14 5.60 16.91 4.14
C GLU A 14 6.62 16.72 3.01
N GLY A 15 6.96 15.46 2.68
CA GLY A 15 7.82 15.16 1.55
C GLY A 15 7.16 15.52 0.21
N LEU A 16 5.90 15.14 0.01
CA LEU A 16 5.15 15.45 -1.21
C LEU A 16 5.01 16.95 -1.47
N LYS A 17 4.81 17.76 -0.42
CA LYS A 17 4.75 19.24 -0.53
C LYS A 17 6.03 19.85 -1.09
N GLN A 18 7.18 19.18 -0.98
CA GLN A 18 8.47 19.66 -1.50
C GLN A 18 8.69 19.32 -2.98
N LEU A 19 7.80 18.53 -3.58
CA LEU A 19 7.84 18.16 -4.99
C LEU A 19 6.95 19.09 -5.82
N ASP A 20 7.46 19.46 -7.00
CA ASP A 20 6.71 20.24 -7.96
C ASP A 20 5.55 19.41 -8.56
N ASP A 21 4.53 20.10 -9.03
CA ASP A 21 3.45 19.49 -9.80
C ASP A 21 4.01 18.80 -11.03
N GLU A 22 3.46 17.64 -11.36
CA GLU A 22 3.81 16.89 -12.56
C GLU A 22 5.32 16.60 -12.73
N SER A 23 6.02 16.36 -11.60
CA SER A 23 7.47 16.11 -11.58
C SER A 23 7.85 14.62 -11.52
N VAL A 24 6.94 13.74 -11.10
CA VAL A 24 7.18 12.31 -10.84
C VAL A 24 6.61 11.45 -11.96
N ASP A 25 7.42 10.52 -12.48
CA ASP A 25 6.99 9.60 -13.55
C ASP A 25 6.25 8.37 -13.02
N LEU A 26 6.68 7.85 -11.88
CA LEU A 26 6.18 6.60 -11.31
C LEU A 26 6.14 6.67 -9.78
N ILE A 27 5.03 6.24 -9.20
CA ILE A 27 4.88 6.06 -7.75
C ILE A 27 4.57 4.58 -7.48
N ILE A 28 5.35 3.96 -6.59
CA ILE A 28 5.07 2.60 -6.09
C ILE A 28 5.04 2.68 -4.57
N THR A 29 3.95 2.28 -3.95
CA THR A 29 3.79 2.44 -2.51
C THR A 29 2.86 1.41 -1.89
N SER A 30 3.08 1.17 -0.59
CA SER A 30 2.22 0.43 0.30
C SER A 30 2.03 1.27 1.57
N PRO A 31 1.01 2.12 1.65
CA PRO A 31 0.79 3.01 2.79
C PRO A 31 0.41 2.21 4.05
N PRO A 32 0.41 2.83 5.23
CA PRO A 32 -0.12 2.20 6.45
C PRO A 32 -1.54 1.66 6.25
N TYR A 33 -1.83 0.48 6.82
CA TYR A 33 -3.10 -0.22 6.59
C TYR A 33 -4.11 -0.05 7.74
N ASN A 34 -3.85 0.84 8.68
CA ASN A 34 -4.65 1.08 9.87
C ASN A 34 -4.95 -0.21 10.66
N LYS A 35 -3.89 -0.95 10.98
CA LYS A 35 -4.00 -2.31 11.58
C LYS A 35 -4.17 -2.32 13.08
N THR A 36 -3.89 -1.22 13.76
CA THR A 36 -3.96 -1.15 15.20
C THR A 36 -5.41 -1.05 15.67
N GLY A 37 -5.73 -1.80 16.70
CA GLY A 37 -7.10 -2.04 17.15
C GLY A 37 -7.50 -3.50 17.02
N PHE A 38 -6.68 -4.34 16.42
CA PHE A 38 -6.77 -5.78 16.65
C PHE A 38 -6.36 -6.07 18.09
N ASN A 39 -7.32 -6.37 18.95
CA ASN A 39 -7.05 -7.03 20.19
C ASN A 39 -6.15 -8.23 19.88
N SER A 40 -4.92 -8.20 20.39
CA SER A 40 -4.00 -9.30 20.28
C SER A 40 -4.65 -10.51 20.94
N TYR A 41 -5.16 -11.44 20.15
CA TYR A 41 -5.65 -12.70 20.68
C TYR A 41 -4.48 -13.41 21.37
N SER A 42 -4.62 -13.63 22.67
CA SER A 42 -3.68 -14.37 23.46
C SER A 42 -3.72 -15.84 23.01
N VAL A 43 -2.66 -16.30 22.39
CA VAL A 43 -2.43 -17.73 22.19
C VAL A 43 -1.66 -18.21 23.41
N ASN A 44 -2.27 -19.09 24.21
CA ASN A 44 -1.70 -19.68 25.42
C ASN A 44 -1.33 -18.67 26.54
N GLY A 45 -2.14 -17.64 26.76
CA GLY A 45 -1.95 -16.70 27.87
C GLY A 45 -0.75 -15.75 27.75
N LYS A 46 0.06 -15.86 26.71
CA LYS A 46 1.15 -14.91 26.42
C LYS A 46 0.68 -13.91 25.39
N ARG A 47 0.63 -12.65 25.75
CA ARG A 47 0.41 -11.54 24.80
C ARG A 47 1.55 -11.56 23.80
N LYS A 48 1.27 -11.93 22.55
CA LYS A 48 2.19 -11.71 21.41
C LYS A 48 2.21 -10.22 21.03
N GLY A 49 2.31 -9.34 22.06
CA GLY A 49 2.35 -7.89 21.89
C GLY A 49 3.63 -7.37 21.22
N ASP A 50 4.73 -8.12 21.35
CA ASP A 50 6.04 -7.52 21.09
C ASP A 50 6.42 -7.37 19.61
N ILE A 51 5.90 -8.19 18.73
CA ILE A 51 6.24 -8.08 17.29
C ILE A 51 5.43 -6.96 16.63
N TRP A 52 4.16 -6.82 16.99
CA TRP A 52 3.27 -5.79 16.42
C TRP A 52 3.37 -4.45 17.16
N SER A 53 3.70 -4.44 18.44
CA SER A 53 3.99 -3.19 19.16
C SER A 53 5.28 -2.54 18.66
N LYS A 54 6.27 -3.31 18.26
CA LYS A 54 7.44 -2.80 17.56
C LYS A 54 7.10 -2.26 16.16
N ALA A 55 6.13 -2.87 15.47
CA ALA A 55 5.64 -2.39 14.17
C ALA A 55 4.95 -1.03 14.25
N ILE A 56 4.27 -0.74 15.36
CA ILE A 56 3.62 0.55 15.62
C ILE A 56 4.64 1.69 15.75
N MET A 57 5.87 1.38 16.15
CA MET A 57 6.95 2.36 16.31
C MET A 57 7.69 2.70 15.00
N TYR A 58 7.32 2.09 13.89
CA TYR A 58 7.92 2.39 12.59
C TYR A 58 7.52 3.77 12.10
N GLY A 59 8.52 4.61 11.87
CA GLY A 59 8.35 5.94 11.30
C GLY A 59 8.05 7.06 12.31
N GLY A 60 8.16 6.80 13.62
CA GLY A 60 8.02 7.84 14.65
C GLY A 60 6.60 8.38 14.86
N ASN A 61 5.62 7.91 14.10
CA ASN A 61 4.23 8.33 14.22
C ASN A 61 3.30 7.13 14.39
N ALA A 62 3.19 6.64 15.64
CA ALA A 62 2.32 5.53 16.02
C ALA A 62 0.83 5.75 15.64
N ASN A 63 0.46 6.99 15.34
CA ASN A 63 -0.92 7.37 15.04
C ASN A 63 -1.38 6.95 13.64
N LEU A 64 -0.47 6.85 12.66
CA LEU A 64 -0.85 6.54 11.27
C LEU A 64 -1.44 5.14 11.07
N ASP A 65 -1.13 4.20 11.96
CA ASP A 65 -1.65 2.83 11.87
C ASP A 65 -2.76 2.54 12.90
N ASN A 66 -3.25 3.59 13.59
CA ASN A 66 -4.31 3.55 14.63
C ASN A 66 -5.24 4.78 14.57
N MET A 67 -5.66 5.14 13.39
CA MET A 67 -6.61 6.24 13.20
C MET A 67 -8.05 5.77 13.39
N PRO A 68 -8.98 6.64 13.82
CA PRO A 68 -10.40 6.45 13.56
C PRO A 68 -10.63 6.19 12.08
N GLU A 69 -11.58 5.33 11.73
CA GLU A 69 -11.73 4.83 10.37
C GLU A 69 -12.04 5.93 9.35
N ASP A 70 -12.89 6.87 9.74
CA ASP A 70 -13.25 8.01 8.91
C ASP A 70 -12.09 9.01 8.70
N GLU A 71 -11.23 9.17 9.71
CA GLU A 71 -10.00 9.96 9.58
C GLU A 71 -8.98 9.27 8.67
N TYR A 72 -8.86 7.94 8.81
CA TYR A 72 -7.99 7.15 7.96
C TYR A 72 -8.39 7.24 6.48
N GLU A 73 -9.66 7.10 6.16
CA GLU A 73 -10.15 7.20 4.78
C GLU A 73 -9.92 8.60 4.21
N LYS A 74 -10.18 9.65 4.99
CA LYS A 74 -9.88 11.03 4.59
C LYS A 74 -8.39 11.22 4.31
N TRP A 75 -7.54 10.74 5.22
CA TRP A 75 -6.09 10.81 5.04
C TRP A 75 -5.64 10.08 3.77
N GLN A 76 -6.20 8.90 3.47
CA GLN A 76 -5.90 8.17 2.24
C GLN A 76 -6.30 8.98 0.99
N ILE A 77 -7.45 9.64 1.02
CA ILE A 77 -7.91 10.48 -0.10
C ILE A 77 -6.97 11.68 -0.28
N GLU A 78 -6.58 12.34 0.79
CA GLU A 78 -5.64 13.47 0.76
C GLU A 78 -4.28 13.04 0.22
N PHE A 79 -3.74 11.93 0.73
CA PHE A 79 -2.50 11.33 0.26
C PHE A 79 -2.55 11.01 -1.24
N LEU A 80 -3.60 10.36 -1.70
CA LEU A 80 -3.79 10.05 -3.12
C LEU A 80 -3.88 11.32 -3.97
N ASN A 81 -4.55 12.36 -3.49
CA ASN A 81 -4.66 13.62 -4.21
C ASN A 81 -3.33 14.38 -4.30
N GLU A 82 -2.47 14.30 -3.28
CA GLU A 82 -1.11 14.84 -3.35
C GLU A 82 -0.22 14.00 -4.29
N CYS A 83 -0.34 12.67 -4.26
CA CYS A 83 0.31 11.82 -5.26
C CYS A 83 -0.15 12.16 -6.68
N PHE A 84 -1.45 12.44 -6.87
CA PHE A 84 -1.98 12.88 -8.15
C PHE A 84 -1.37 14.22 -8.58
N ARG A 85 -1.20 15.19 -7.68
CA ARG A 85 -0.60 16.49 -7.98
C ARG A 85 0.81 16.33 -8.54
N VAL A 86 1.66 15.59 -7.83
CA VAL A 86 3.08 15.43 -8.20
C VAL A 86 3.30 14.49 -9.38
N LEU A 87 2.39 13.57 -9.66
CA LEU A 87 2.50 12.63 -10.77
C LEU A 87 2.35 13.37 -12.10
N LYS A 88 3.16 13.06 -13.10
CA LYS A 88 3.00 13.55 -14.47
C LYS A 88 1.69 13.08 -15.10
N LYS A 89 1.20 13.78 -16.13
CA LYS A 89 -0.07 13.43 -16.82
C LYS A 89 -0.07 12.03 -17.39
N ASP A 90 1.05 11.60 -17.94
CA ASP A 90 1.28 10.27 -18.49
C ASP A 90 1.90 9.28 -17.49
N GLY A 91 2.10 9.72 -16.23
CA GLY A 91 2.67 8.92 -15.15
C GLY A 91 1.72 7.82 -14.65
N SER A 92 2.26 6.92 -13.85
CA SER A 92 1.51 5.81 -13.24
C SER A 92 1.79 5.69 -11.75
N MET A 93 0.78 5.28 -10.98
CA MET A 93 0.93 4.94 -9.58
C MET A 93 0.47 3.51 -9.35
N PHE A 94 1.30 2.72 -8.66
CA PHE A 94 0.96 1.38 -8.19
C PHE A 94 0.81 1.44 -6.66
N TYR A 95 -0.42 1.34 -6.22
CA TYR A 95 -0.83 1.49 -4.84
C TYR A 95 -1.22 0.13 -4.28
N ASN A 96 -0.35 -0.46 -3.45
CA ASN A 96 -0.62 -1.75 -2.83
C ASN A 96 -1.41 -1.58 -1.54
N HIS A 97 -2.48 -2.33 -1.42
CA HIS A 97 -3.29 -2.36 -0.20
C HIS A 97 -4.04 -3.69 -0.07
N LYS A 98 -4.50 -4.00 1.13
CA LYS A 98 -5.34 -5.18 1.36
C LYS A 98 -6.76 -4.79 1.71
N VAL A 99 -7.67 -5.74 1.54
CA VAL A 99 -9.01 -5.66 2.13
C VAL A 99 -8.90 -5.66 3.65
N ARG A 100 -9.64 -4.78 4.29
CA ARG A 100 -9.74 -4.71 5.75
C ARG A 100 -11.12 -5.17 6.21
N VAL A 101 -11.19 -5.71 7.42
CA VAL A 101 -12.46 -6.08 8.04
C VAL A 101 -12.56 -5.28 9.34
N LYS A 102 -13.52 -4.39 9.42
CA LYS A 102 -13.81 -3.56 10.59
C LYS A 102 -15.25 -3.78 11.02
N LYS A 103 -15.49 -4.07 12.29
CA LYS A 103 -16.84 -4.32 12.84
C LYS A 103 -17.67 -5.29 11.98
N ASN A 104 -17.05 -6.40 11.54
CA ASN A 104 -17.65 -7.43 10.67
C ASN A 104 -18.03 -6.94 9.25
N LYS A 105 -17.59 -5.78 8.83
CA LYS A 105 -17.77 -5.27 7.46
C LYS A 105 -16.43 -5.26 6.72
N ILE A 106 -16.49 -5.57 5.44
CA ILE A 106 -15.37 -5.40 4.52
C ILE A 106 -15.25 -3.91 4.19
N SER A 107 -14.02 -3.39 4.26
CA SER A 107 -13.64 -2.09 3.72
C SER A 107 -12.63 -2.35 2.59
N PHE A 108 -13.03 -2.03 1.37
CA PHE A 108 -12.24 -2.27 0.18
C PHE A 108 -11.59 -0.96 -0.31
N PRO A 109 -10.30 -0.95 -0.63
CA PRO A 109 -9.59 0.30 -0.95
C PRO A 109 -10.20 1.13 -2.09
N LEU A 110 -10.94 0.54 -3.00
CA LEU A 110 -11.66 1.27 -4.05
C LEU A 110 -12.65 2.31 -3.50
N GLU A 111 -13.12 2.15 -2.26
CA GLU A 111 -14.08 3.06 -1.66
C GLU A 111 -13.50 4.48 -1.51
N TRP A 112 -12.23 4.60 -1.09
CA TRP A 112 -11.55 5.90 -1.02
C TRP A 112 -10.77 6.23 -2.28
N ILE A 113 -10.27 5.23 -3.03
CA ILE A 113 -9.61 5.50 -4.31
C ILE A 113 -10.56 6.21 -5.28
N ASN A 114 -11.81 5.76 -5.36
CA ASN A 114 -12.83 6.37 -6.22
C ASN A 114 -13.25 7.79 -5.79
N GLN A 115 -12.93 8.20 -4.57
CA GLN A 115 -13.12 9.56 -4.08
C GLN A 115 -11.91 10.46 -4.35
N SER A 116 -10.77 9.89 -4.75
CA SER A 116 -9.59 10.63 -5.19
C SER A 116 -9.74 11.10 -6.65
N LYS A 117 -8.77 11.88 -7.11
CA LYS A 117 -8.71 12.34 -8.51
C LYS A 117 -8.23 11.27 -9.49
N PHE A 118 -7.75 10.13 -9.02
CA PHE A 118 -7.21 9.07 -9.85
C PHE A 118 -8.28 8.27 -10.60
N ILE A 119 -7.89 7.75 -11.75
CA ILE A 119 -8.62 6.72 -12.49
C ILE A 119 -7.95 5.37 -12.19
N THR A 120 -8.72 4.41 -11.71
CA THR A 120 -8.24 3.03 -11.58
C THR A 120 -8.20 2.39 -12.97
N ARG A 121 -7.00 2.14 -13.48
CA ARG A 121 -6.80 1.50 -14.78
C ARG A 121 -6.95 -0.02 -14.69
N GLN A 122 -6.38 -0.62 -13.65
CA GLN A 122 -6.40 -2.07 -13.43
C GLN A 122 -6.23 -2.40 -11.95
N ILE A 123 -6.75 -3.53 -11.55
CA ILE A 123 -6.46 -4.14 -10.25
C ILE A 123 -5.62 -5.38 -10.51
N ILE A 124 -4.46 -5.45 -9.89
CA ILE A 124 -3.56 -6.59 -9.89
C ILE A 124 -3.71 -7.30 -8.55
N VAL A 125 -3.82 -8.61 -8.56
CA VAL A 125 -3.95 -9.43 -7.35
C VAL A 125 -2.59 -10.02 -7.01
N TRP A 126 -2.06 -9.65 -5.86
CA TRP A 126 -0.90 -10.33 -5.30
C TRP A 126 -1.35 -11.50 -4.42
N ASP A 127 -1.18 -12.73 -4.92
CA ASP A 127 -1.38 -13.97 -4.15
C ASP A 127 -0.12 -14.26 -3.33
N ARG A 128 -0.22 -14.02 -2.02
CA ARG A 128 0.85 -14.26 -1.05
C ARG A 128 1.00 -15.73 -0.66
N SER A 129 0.16 -16.60 -1.21
CA SER A 129 0.06 -18.04 -0.95
C SER A 129 -0.32 -18.43 0.47
N SER A 130 -0.11 -17.57 1.46
CA SER A 130 -0.49 -17.84 2.85
C SER A 130 -0.66 -16.56 3.67
N SER A 131 -1.43 -16.65 4.73
CA SER A 131 -1.55 -15.62 5.75
C SER A 131 -1.90 -16.28 7.07
N MET A 132 -1.52 -15.66 8.19
CA MET A 132 -2.02 -16.10 9.49
C MET A 132 -3.43 -15.54 9.69
N ASN A 133 -4.41 -16.43 9.83
CA ASN A 133 -5.75 -16.08 10.23
C ASN A 133 -6.21 -17.06 11.32
N MET A 134 -6.54 -16.53 12.48
CA MET A 134 -7.02 -17.33 13.61
C MET A 134 -8.55 -17.47 13.63
N ASP A 135 -9.24 -16.75 12.76
CA ASP A 135 -10.70 -16.78 12.65
C ASP A 135 -11.14 -17.98 11.83
N LYS A 136 -11.73 -18.95 12.52
CA LYS A 136 -12.21 -20.20 11.92
C LYS A 136 -13.51 -20.02 11.11
N CYS A 137 -14.16 -18.87 11.24
CA CYS A 137 -15.41 -18.56 10.52
C CYS A 137 -15.19 -17.86 9.18
N ARG A 138 -13.93 -17.67 8.77
CA ARG A 138 -13.57 -17.06 7.49
C ARG A 138 -12.45 -17.82 6.81
N TYR A 139 -12.43 -17.75 5.49
CA TYR A 139 -11.29 -18.23 4.73
C TYR A 139 -10.04 -17.41 5.04
N ILE A 140 -8.86 -18.03 4.90
CA ILE A 140 -7.57 -17.37 5.14
C ILE A 140 -7.36 -16.30 4.05
N PRO A 141 -7.21 -15.01 4.42
CA PRO A 141 -6.98 -13.95 3.43
C PRO A 141 -5.54 -14.03 2.92
N SER A 142 -5.34 -14.59 1.74
CA SER A 142 -4.01 -14.80 1.14
C SER A 142 -3.64 -13.73 0.11
N THR A 143 -4.52 -12.77 -0.16
CA THR A 143 -4.31 -11.78 -1.22
C THR A 143 -4.13 -10.36 -0.70
N GLU A 144 -3.35 -9.58 -1.44
CA GLU A 144 -3.36 -8.12 -1.43
C GLU A 144 -3.64 -7.61 -2.86
N TYR A 145 -3.95 -6.34 -3.00
CA TYR A 145 -4.37 -5.74 -4.26
C TYR A 145 -3.46 -4.57 -4.60
N ILE A 146 -2.96 -4.54 -5.82
CA ILE A 146 -2.18 -3.45 -6.35
C ILE A 146 -3.06 -2.70 -7.35
N PHE A 147 -3.44 -1.49 -7.01
CA PHE A 147 -4.24 -0.64 -7.86
C PHE A 147 -3.32 0.15 -8.78
N TRP A 148 -3.39 -0.10 -10.08
CA TRP A 148 -2.74 0.73 -11.07
C TRP A 148 -3.61 1.95 -11.33
N LEU A 149 -3.12 3.09 -10.90
CA LEU A 149 -3.80 4.38 -10.95
C LEU A 149 -3.14 5.30 -11.98
N ILE A 150 -3.95 6.05 -12.70
CA ILE A 150 -3.52 6.96 -13.75
C ILE A 150 -4.28 8.29 -13.67
N LYS A 151 -3.73 9.36 -14.27
CA LYS A 151 -4.42 10.65 -14.38
C LYS A 151 -5.39 10.70 -15.57
N GLU A 152 -4.96 10.17 -16.71
CA GLU A 152 -5.70 10.27 -17.96
C GLU A 152 -5.89 8.90 -18.60
N ARG A 153 -7.03 8.70 -19.27
CA ARG A 153 -7.33 7.42 -19.95
C ARG A 153 -6.41 7.12 -21.12
N LYS A 154 -5.81 8.14 -21.74
CA LYS A 154 -5.01 8.00 -22.94
C LYS A 154 -3.52 7.91 -22.61
N ASN A 155 -2.89 6.87 -23.11
CA ASN A 155 -1.44 6.69 -23.21
C ASN A 155 -0.63 6.94 -21.94
N PRO A 156 -0.79 6.15 -20.85
CA PRO A 156 0.21 6.18 -19.79
C PRO A 156 1.58 5.84 -20.41
N ARG A 157 2.62 6.56 -19.96
CA ARG A 157 4.00 6.29 -20.37
C ARG A 157 4.43 4.87 -20.00
N PHE A 158 3.93 4.40 -18.87
CA PHE A 158 4.21 3.05 -18.40
C PHE A 158 3.71 2.01 -19.38
N LYS A 159 4.63 1.16 -19.81
CA LYS A 159 4.33 -0.04 -20.59
C LYS A 159 4.87 -1.23 -19.82
N ARG A 160 4.03 -2.24 -19.68
CA ARG A 160 4.46 -3.50 -19.09
C ARG A 160 5.65 -4.07 -19.86
N ASP A 161 6.68 -4.48 -19.14
CA ASP A 161 7.76 -5.27 -19.74
C ASP A 161 7.22 -6.68 -20.09
N ASN A 162 7.42 -7.08 -21.35
CA ASN A 162 7.04 -8.42 -21.80
C ASN A 162 7.93 -9.53 -21.24
N ASN A 163 9.08 -9.18 -20.69
CA ASN A 163 10.00 -10.11 -19.99
C ASN A 163 9.80 -10.09 -18.47
N ALA A 164 8.86 -9.31 -17.96
CA ALA A 164 8.54 -9.30 -16.53
C ALA A 164 8.13 -10.69 -16.05
N GLN A 165 8.47 -11.02 -14.82
CA GLN A 165 8.15 -12.31 -14.21
C GLN A 165 6.64 -12.60 -14.21
N PHE A 166 5.81 -11.59 -14.04
CA PHE A 166 4.36 -11.71 -14.06
C PHE A 166 3.78 -10.79 -15.13
N ILE A 167 3.23 -11.36 -16.19
CA ILE A 167 2.58 -10.62 -17.28
C ILE A 167 1.05 -10.59 -17.16
N ALA A 168 0.48 -11.53 -16.41
CA ALA A 168 -0.94 -11.55 -16.06
C ALA A 168 -1.21 -10.72 -14.80
N GLU A 169 -2.47 -10.47 -14.50
CA GLU A 169 -2.90 -9.65 -13.36
C GLU A 169 -2.88 -10.38 -12.00
N VAL A 170 -2.57 -11.67 -11.99
CA VAL A 170 -2.40 -12.44 -10.75
C VAL A 170 -0.91 -12.76 -10.58
N TRP A 171 -0.31 -12.14 -9.56
CA TRP A 171 1.10 -12.31 -9.22
C TRP A 171 1.23 -13.22 -7.99
N LYS A 172 1.90 -14.33 -8.14
CA LYS A 172 2.05 -15.31 -7.07
C LYS A 172 3.49 -15.38 -6.58
N PHE A 173 3.73 -14.79 -5.43
CA PHE A 173 5.03 -14.88 -4.72
C PHE A 173 4.83 -14.66 -3.22
N ALA A 174 5.74 -15.23 -2.44
CA ALA A 174 5.71 -15.12 -0.99
C ALA A 174 6.15 -13.71 -0.53
N PRO A 175 5.65 -13.21 0.61
CA PRO A 175 6.24 -12.06 1.27
C PRO A 175 7.69 -12.31 1.65
N ASP A 176 8.50 -11.26 1.66
CA ASP A 176 9.87 -11.35 2.17
C ASP A 176 9.87 -11.75 3.64
N LYS A 177 10.84 -12.58 4.00
CA LYS A 177 11.07 -13.04 5.36
C LYS A 177 12.44 -12.55 5.85
N ASN A 178 12.61 -12.54 7.17
CA ASN A 178 13.89 -12.18 7.82
C ASN A 178 14.35 -10.73 7.54
N ASN A 179 13.41 -9.81 7.48
CA ASN A 179 13.67 -8.39 7.39
C ASN A 179 13.44 -7.73 8.78
N GLU A 180 14.16 -6.66 9.06
CA GLU A 180 13.95 -5.88 10.29
C GLU A 180 12.56 -5.20 10.31
N HIS A 181 11.99 -4.93 9.13
CA HIS A 181 10.65 -4.40 8.98
C HIS A 181 9.60 -5.52 9.19
N PRO A 182 8.60 -5.33 10.06
CA PRO A 182 7.58 -6.36 10.38
C PRO A 182 6.66 -6.71 9.22
N ALA A 183 6.53 -5.84 8.22
CA ALA A 183 5.75 -6.06 7.01
C ALA A 183 6.52 -5.48 5.81
N PRO A 184 7.64 -6.12 5.41
CA PRO A 184 8.47 -5.60 4.34
C PRO A 184 7.70 -5.60 3.02
N PHE A 185 7.96 -4.56 2.23
CA PHE A 185 7.50 -4.49 0.85
C PHE A 185 8.41 -5.38 0.01
N PRO A 186 7.91 -6.48 -0.57
CA PRO A 186 8.79 -7.43 -1.27
C PRO A 186 9.40 -6.81 -2.51
N ILE A 187 10.69 -7.01 -2.71
CA ILE A 187 11.43 -6.46 -3.85
C ILE A 187 10.86 -6.94 -5.20
N THR A 188 10.34 -8.14 -5.25
CA THR A 188 9.68 -8.71 -6.43
C THR A 188 8.55 -7.82 -6.98
N LEU A 189 7.88 -7.07 -6.11
CA LEU A 189 6.76 -6.22 -6.53
C LEU A 189 7.25 -5.01 -7.33
N PRO A 190 8.18 -4.16 -6.86
CA PRO A 190 8.72 -3.08 -7.68
C PRO A 190 9.51 -3.60 -8.88
N ASP A 191 10.24 -4.71 -8.78
CA ASP A 191 10.99 -5.28 -9.90
C ASP A 191 10.08 -5.68 -11.08
N ASN A 192 8.85 -6.12 -10.79
CA ASN A 192 7.88 -6.44 -11.85
C ASN A 192 7.20 -5.19 -12.45
N ILE A 193 7.36 -4.03 -11.83
CA ILE A 193 6.78 -2.76 -12.27
C ILE A 193 7.83 -1.88 -12.94
N ILE A 194 9.05 -1.83 -12.40
CA ILE A 194 10.14 -0.99 -12.92
C ILE A 194 10.77 -1.74 -14.11
N PRO A 195 10.76 -1.18 -15.32
CA PRO A 195 11.32 -1.80 -16.50
C PRO A 195 12.84 -1.81 -16.49
#